data_38329aa0df64926d28c0ab8be8184670
#
_entry.id   38329aa0df64926d28c0ab8be8184670
#
_cell.length_a   1.000
_cell.length_b   1.000
_cell.length_c   1.000
_cell.angle_alpha   90.00
_cell.angle_beta   90.00
_cell.angle_gamma   90.00
#
_symmetry.space_group_name_H-M   'P 1'
#
loop_
_entity.id
_entity.type
_entity.pdbx_description
1 polymer ?
#
loop_
_entity_poly.entity_id
_entity_poly.type
_entity_poly.pdbx_seq_one_letter_code
_entity_poly.pdbx_strand_id
1 'polypeptide(L)'
;PDTATLFSSWLSDESDQANAIKRDSPVMVVMGNPPYAVSSTNKNEWIQNLIADYKKDLNERKINLDDDYIKFTRFGQHFVDKNGEGILAYISNNSFIDGITHRQMRKHLLESFDKIYILDLHGNAKKKEVCPDGSPDQNVFDIMQGVSINLFIKTGKKNKKELGQVFHFD
;
A
#
# COMPACT_ATOMS: atom_id res chain seq x y z
N PRO A 1 40.84 -23.85 13.81
CA PRO A 1 39.52 -23.66 13.26
C PRO A 1 39.67 -22.97 11.91
N ASP A 2 39.12 -23.63 10.89
CA ASP A 2 39.20 -23.18 9.50
C ASP A 2 38.50 -21.82 9.37
N THR A 3 39.14 -20.83 8.79
CA THR A 3 38.57 -19.47 8.57
C THR A 3 37.26 -19.51 7.78
N ALA A 4 37.11 -20.51 6.90
CA ALA A 4 35.85 -20.76 6.16
C ALA A 4 34.68 -21.14 7.08
N THR A 5 34.96 -21.91 8.16
CA THR A 5 33.92 -22.34 9.14
C THR A 5 33.50 -21.17 10.03
N LEU A 6 34.43 -20.28 10.41
CA LEU A 6 34.14 -19.09 11.19
C LEU A 6 33.29 -18.07 10.36
N PHE A 7 33.63 -17.91 9.09
CA PHE A 7 32.87 -17.00 8.21
C PHE A 7 31.46 -17.52 7.94
N SER A 8 31.29 -18.84 7.75
CA SER A 8 29.94 -19.41 7.54
C SER A 8 29.10 -19.37 8.81
N SER A 9 29.68 -19.57 10.00
CA SER A 9 28.94 -19.42 11.26
C SER A 9 28.49 -17.97 11.50
N TRP A 10 29.36 -16.99 11.22
CA TRP A 10 29.03 -15.58 11.36
C TRP A 10 27.88 -15.15 10.40
N LEU A 11 27.92 -15.59 9.13
CA LEU A 11 26.84 -15.34 8.17
C LEU A 11 25.52 -16.02 8.60
N SER A 12 25.59 -17.21 9.18
CA SER A 12 24.41 -17.89 9.72
C SER A 12 23.81 -17.11 10.88
N ASP A 13 24.64 -16.67 11.83
CA ASP A 13 24.19 -15.90 13.00
C ASP A 13 23.58 -14.56 12.59
N GLU A 14 24.17 -13.85 11.61
CA GLU A 14 23.62 -12.60 11.08
C GLU A 14 22.27 -12.85 10.37
N SER A 15 22.18 -13.92 9.57
CA SER A 15 20.94 -14.32 8.92
C SER A 15 19.85 -14.67 9.94
N ASP A 16 20.18 -15.38 11.00
CA ASP A 16 19.23 -15.77 12.05
C ASP A 16 18.76 -14.56 12.86
N GLN A 17 19.66 -13.62 13.19
CA GLN A 17 19.29 -12.35 13.82
C GLN A 17 18.38 -11.52 12.92
N ALA A 18 18.69 -11.37 11.62
CA ALA A 18 17.87 -10.65 10.67
C ALA A 18 16.48 -11.29 10.52
N ASN A 19 16.40 -12.62 10.50
CA ASN A 19 15.15 -13.35 10.46
C ASN A 19 14.34 -13.20 11.75
N ALA A 20 14.97 -13.19 12.91
CA ALA A 20 14.32 -12.94 14.18
C ALA A 20 13.73 -11.53 14.23
N ILE A 21 14.47 -10.51 13.81
CA ILE A 21 13.97 -9.13 13.72
C ILE A 21 12.75 -9.04 12.77
N LYS A 22 12.85 -9.63 11.58
CA LYS A 22 11.73 -9.60 10.60
C LYS A 22 10.48 -10.31 11.11
N ARG A 23 10.64 -11.35 11.92
CA ARG A 23 9.51 -12.14 12.44
C ARG A 23 8.90 -11.53 13.70
N ASP A 24 9.73 -11.05 14.61
CA ASP A 24 9.35 -10.79 16.00
C ASP A 24 9.30 -9.30 16.34
N SER A 25 9.97 -8.43 15.56
CA SER A 25 9.92 -6.99 15.80
C SER A 25 8.64 -6.35 15.23
N PRO A 26 8.01 -5.44 15.97
CA PRO A 26 6.82 -4.74 15.48
C PRO A 26 7.19 -3.83 14.31
N VAL A 27 6.38 -3.87 13.25
CA VAL A 27 6.54 -2.97 12.09
C VAL A 27 5.72 -1.70 12.35
N MET A 28 6.39 -0.63 12.78
CA MET A 28 5.75 0.65 13.10
C MET A 28 5.54 1.53 11.89
N VAL A 29 6.40 1.45 10.89
CA VAL A 29 6.34 2.26 9.67
C VAL A 29 6.61 1.38 8.45
N VAL A 30 5.70 1.43 7.49
CA VAL A 30 5.87 0.87 6.15
C VAL A 30 5.82 2.03 5.17
N MET A 31 6.90 2.29 4.45
CA MET A 31 6.95 3.40 3.49
C MET A 31 7.65 2.99 2.19
N GLY A 32 7.24 3.62 1.10
CA GLY A 32 7.87 3.35 -0.20
C GLY A 32 7.13 3.93 -1.39
N ASN A 33 7.64 3.56 -2.57
CA ASN A 33 7.04 3.82 -3.87
C ASN A 33 6.81 2.48 -4.56
N PRO A 34 5.63 1.85 -4.37
CA PRO A 34 5.32 0.57 -4.99
C PRO A 34 5.39 0.63 -6.51
N PRO A 35 5.76 -0.47 -7.18
CA PRO A 35 5.78 -0.54 -8.64
C PRO A 35 4.43 -0.17 -9.28
N TYR A 36 4.47 0.48 -10.44
CA TYR A 36 3.29 0.88 -11.22
C TYR A 36 2.88 -0.18 -12.25
N ALA A 37 3.05 -1.45 -11.93
CA ALA A 37 2.65 -2.55 -12.80
C ALA A 37 1.15 -2.82 -12.70
N VAL A 38 0.43 -2.63 -13.81
CA VAL A 38 -1.03 -2.82 -13.92
C VAL A 38 -1.43 -4.30 -13.76
N SER A 39 -0.52 -5.23 -14.01
CA SER A 39 -0.72 -6.66 -13.80
C SER A 39 0.50 -7.24 -13.12
N SER A 40 0.40 -7.41 -11.83
CA SER A 40 1.46 -7.96 -11.01
C SER A 40 1.76 -9.41 -11.34
N THR A 41 3.04 -9.74 -11.40
CA THR A 41 3.51 -11.13 -11.51
C THR A 41 3.51 -11.86 -10.16
N ASN A 42 3.38 -11.14 -9.06
CA ASN A 42 3.28 -11.74 -7.73
C ASN A 42 1.91 -12.38 -7.53
N LYS A 43 1.85 -13.70 -7.71
CA LYS A 43 0.64 -14.53 -7.61
C LYS A 43 0.73 -15.53 -6.47
N ASN A 44 1.63 -15.34 -5.50
CA ASN A 44 1.72 -16.27 -4.39
C ASN A 44 0.42 -16.31 -3.57
N GLU A 45 0.13 -17.46 -2.99
CA GLU A 45 -1.12 -17.73 -2.30
C GLU A 45 -1.37 -16.76 -1.14
N TRP A 46 -0.35 -16.43 -0.38
CA TRP A 46 -0.47 -15.56 0.78
C TRP A 46 -1.00 -14.17 0.41
N ILE A 47 -0.41 -13.51 -0.62
CA ILE A 47 -0.87 -12.19 -1.05
C ILE A 47 -2.25 -12.27 -1.72
N GLN A 48 -2.54 -13.36 -2.44
CA GLN A 48 -3.86 -13.53 -3.05
C GLN A 48 -4.95 -13.66 -1.98
N ASN A 49 -4.69 -14.39 -0.90
CA ASN A 49 -5.60 -14.50 0.24
C ASN A 49 -5.82 -13.13 0.92
N LEU A 50 -4.79 -12.33 1.07
CA LEU A 50 -4.92 -10.96 1.60
C LEU A 50 -5.76 -10.05 0.69
N ILE A 51 -5.55 -10.12 -0.62
CA ILE A 51 -6.31 -9.31 -1.61
C ILE A 51 -7.77 -9.76 -1.71
N ALA A 52 -8.11 -10.98 -1.34
CA ALA A 52 -9.47 -11.48 -1.35
C ALA A 52 -10.42 -10.58 -0.53
N ASP A 53 -9.94 -9.98 0.55
CA ASP A 53 -10.72 -9.01 1.35
C ASP A 53 -11.16 -7.80 0.51
N TYR A 54 -10.30 -7.29 -0.36
CA TYR A 54 -10.60 -6.16 -1.24
C TYR A 54 -11.53 -6.52 -2.40
N LYS A 55 -11.68 -7.81 -2.70
CA LYS A 55 -12.55 -8.33 -3.77
C LYS A 55 -13.92 -8.77 -3.27
N LYS A 56 -14.09 -8.92 -1.96
CA LYS A 56 -15.32 -9.38 -1.36
C LYS A 56 -16.50 -8.47 -1.71
N ASP A 57 -17.64 -9.08 -2.00
CA ASP A 57 -18.90 -8.37 -2.30
C ASP A 57 -18.81 -7.36 -3.48
N LEU A 58 -17.84 -7.56 -4.37
CA LEU A 58 -17.77 -6.85 -5.64
C LEU A 58 -18.54 -7.64 -6.71
N ASN A 59 -19.58 -7.05 -7.28
CA ASN A 59 -20.44 -7.67 -8.30
C ASN A 59 -20.13 -7.17 -9.72
N GLU A 60 -18.99 -6.55 -9.91
CA GLU A 60 -18.56 -6.04 -11.21
C GLU A 60 -18.13 -7.19 -12.13
N ARG A 61 -18.51 -7.08 -13.42
CA ARG A 61 -18.16 -8.06 -14.45
C ARG A 61 -16.65 -8.24 -14.63
N LYS A 62 -15.86 -7.17 -14.39
CA LYS A 62 -14.40 -7.17 -14.44
C LYS A 62 -13.86 -6.55 -13.16
N ILE A 63 -13.26 -7.39 -12.32
CA ILE A 63 -12.56 -6.96 -11.12
C ILE A 63 -11.07 -7.08 -11.40
N ASN A 64 -10.41 -5.94 -11.63
CA ASN A 64 -8.96 -5.90 -11.74
C ASN A 64 -8.39 -5.19 -10.52
N LEU A 65 -8.07 -5.93 -9.48
CA LEU A 65 -7.37 -5.50 -8.28
C LEU A 65 -6.03 -6.23 -8.14
N ASP A 66 -5.35 -6.42 -9.27
CA ASP A 66 -4.12 -7.21 -9.35
C ASP A 66 -2.87 -6.33 -9.54
N ASP A 67 -3.05 -5.01 -9.47
CA ASP A 67 -1.95 -4.06 -9.54
C ASP A 67 -1.03 -4.17 -8.33
N ASP A 68 0.26 -3.99 -8.55
CA ASP A 68 1.25 -4.11 -7.47
C ASP A 68 0.97 -3.13 -6.33
N TYR A 69 0.64 -1.87 -6.60
CA TYR A 69 0.39 -0.90 -5.55
C TYR A 69 -0.76 -1.34 -4.60
N ILE A 70 -1.78 -2.05 -5.10
CA ILE A 70 -2.88 -2.58 -4.30
C ILE A 70 -2.37 -3.68 -3.37
N LYS A 71 -1.53 -4.58 -3.90
CA LYS A 71 -0.90 -5.66 -3.12
C LYS A 71 0.04 -5.11 -2.05
N PHE A 72 0.86 -4.12 -2.40
CA PHE A 72 1.73 -3.45 -1.44
C PHE A 72 0.94 -2.71 -0.36
N THR A 73 -0.16 -2.04 -0.72
CA THR A 73 -1.04 -1.39 0.26
C THR A 73 -1.65 -2.42 1.21
N ARG A 74 -2.17 -3.54 0.70
CA ARG A 74 -2.74 -4.59 1.54
C ARG A 74 -1.67 -5.29 2.41
N PHE A 75 -0.47 -5.45 1.87
CA PHE A 75 0.70 -5.94 2.62
C PHE A 75 1.02 -5.01 3.80
N GLY A 76 1.20 -3.73 3.55
CA GLY A 76 1.49 -2.75 4.59
C GLY A 76 0.38 -2.65 5.64
N GLN A 77 -0.89 -2.63 5.20
CA GLN A 77 -2.05 -2.68 6.10
C GLN A 77 -1.99 -3.92 7.01
N HIS A 78 -1.68 -5.10 6.47
CA HIS A 78 -1.59 -6.34 7.25
C HIS A 78 -0.60 -6.22 8.41
N PHE A 79 0.60 -5.67 8.18
CA PHE A 79 1.60 -5.53 9.23
C PHE A 79 1.22 -4.46 10.25
N VAL A 80 0.67 -3.33 9.83
CA VAL A 80 0.16 -2.30 10.74
C VAL A 80 -1.01 -2.84 11.57
N ASP A 81 -1.91 -3.62 10.97
CA ASP A 81 -3.02 -4.26 11.68
C ASP A 81 -2.54 -5.30 12.70
N LYS A 82 -1.57 -6.12 12.31
CA LYS A 82 -0.95 -7.11 13.20
C LYS A 82 -0.28 -6.45 14.40
N ASN A 83 0.38 -5.31 14.18
CA ASN A 83 1.05 -4.56 15.24
C ASN A 83 0.07 -3.78 16.13
N GLY A 84 -1.11 -3.44 15.62
CA GLY A 84 -2.14 -2.67 16.34
C GLY A 84 -2.01 -1.16 16.18
N GLU A 85 -0.82 -0.65 15.89
CA GLU A 85 -0.52 0.75 15.60
C GLU A 85 0.59 0.88 14.57
N GLY A 86 0.69 2.03 13.90
CA GLY A 86 1.74 2.29 12.91
C GLY A 86 1.31 3.22 11.78
N ILE A 87 2.21 3.41 10.84
CA ILE A 87 2.04 4.29 9.68
C ILE A 87 2.35 3.51 8.42
N LEU A 88 1.45 3.60 7.44
CA LEU A 88 1.68 3.19 6.07
C LEU A 88 1.77 4.45 5.20
N ALA A 89 2.90 4.67 4.52
CA ALA A 89 3.18 5.87 3.75
C ALA A 89 3.65 5.52 2.34
N TYR A 90 2.80 5.74 1.34
CA TYR A 90 3.12 5.42 -0.05
C TYR A 90 2.87 6.61 -0.98
N ILE A 91 3.78 6.76 -1.95
CA ILE A 91 3.45 7.42 -3.20
C ILE A 91 3.03 6.33 -4.20
N SER A 92 1.82 6.42 -4.75
CA SER A 92 1.27 5.34 -5.56
C SER A 92 0.25 5.84 -6.58
N ASN A 93 -0.20 4.95 -7.45
CA ASN A 93 -1.33 5.18 -8.34
C ASN A 93 -2.56 5.65 -7.52
N ASN A 94 -3.20 6.73 -7.98
CA ASN A 94 -4.35 7.37 -7.31
C ASN A 94 -5.71 6.75 -7.67
N SER A 95 -5.77 5.72 -8.54
CA SER A 95 -7.04 5.14 -9.01
C SER A 95 -7.90 4.55 -7.90
N PHE A 96 -7.34 4.26 -6.72
CA PHE A 96 -8.12 3.76 -5.59
C PHE A 96 -9.00 4.85 -4.96
N ILE A 97 -8.72 6.14 -5.18
CA ILE A 97 -9.44 7.26 -4.58
C ILE A 97 -10.91 7.27 -5.06
N ASP A 98 -11.13 7.14 -6.38
CA ASP A 98 -12.45 7.25 -7.01
C ASP A 98 -12.90 5.99 -7.76
N GLY A 99 -12.00 5.04 -8.01
CA GLY A 99 -12.30 3.84 -8.78
C GLY A 99 -13.43 2.99 -8.18
N ILE A 100 -14.41 2.61 -9.00
CA ILE A 100 -15.60 1.84 -8.57
C ILE A 100 -15.20 0.49 -7.98
N THR A 101 -14.27 -0.21 -8.62
CA THR A 101 -13.80 -1.54 -8.16
C THR A 101 -12.97 -1.48 -6.88
N HIS A 102 -12.50 -0.29 -6.49
CA HIS A 102 -11.69 -0.09 -5.28
C HIS A 102 -12.53 0.21 -4.02
N ARG A 103 -13.87 0.20 -4.09
CA ARG A 103 -14.72 0.57 -2.94
C ARG A 103 -14.49 -0.32 -1.71
N GLN A 104 -14.25 -1.62 -1.89
CA GLN A 104 -13.94 -2.51 -0.78
C GLN A 104 -12.53 -2.24 -0.20
N MET A 105 -11.55 -1.94 -1.06
CA MET A 105 -10.24 -1.47 -0.60
C MET A 105 -10.39 -0.22 0.27
N ARG A 106 -11.11 0.81 -0.21
CA ARG A 106 -11.37 2.03 0.58
C ARG A 106 -12.06 1.72 1.91
N LYS A 107 -13.09 0.86 1.91
CA LYS A 107 -13.77 0.42 3.12
C LYS A 107 -12.81 -0.18 4.13
N HIS A 108 -12.00 -1.15 3.71
CA HIS A 108 -11.02 -1.80 4.57
C HIS A 108 -9.96 -0.81 5.12
N LEU A 109 -9.52 0.14 4.31
CA LEU A 109 -8.60 1.19 4.76
C LEU A 109 -9.25 2.08 5.82
N LEU A 110 -10.52 2.49 5.63
CA LEU A 110 -11.26 3.30 6.61
C LEU A 110 -11.55 2.54 7.91
N GLU A 111 -11.80 1.24 7.83
CA GLU A 111 -11.99 0.38 9.00
C GLU A 111 -10.68 0.17 9.77
N SER A 112 -9.55 0.10 9.09
CA SER A 112 -8.24 -0.20 9.67
C SER A 112 -7.56 1.02 10.28
N PHE A 113 -7.53 2.14 9.57
CA PHE A 113 -6.77 3.33 9.94
C PHE A 113 -7.64 4.39 10.62
N ASP A 114 -7.03 5.20 11.48
CA ASP A 114 -7.70 6.29 12.22
C ASP A 114 -7.75 7.55 11.38
N LYS A 115 -6.65 7.85 10.67
CA LYS A 115 -6.52 9.00 9.79
C LYS A 115 -5.87 8.61 8.48
N ILE A 116 -6.40 9.15 7.39
CA ILE A 116 -5.90 8.95 6.04
C ILE A 116 -5.69 10.33 5.41
N TYR A 117 -4.44 10.68 5.12
CA TYR A 117 -4.10 11.89 4.40
C TYR A 117 -3.74 11.52 2.98
N ILE A 118 -4.33 12.22 2.03
CA ILE A 118 -4.13 12.04 0.60
C ILE A 118 -3.76 13.39 0.02
N LEU A 119 -2.59 13.48 -0.60
CA LEU A 119 -2.22 14.57 -1.48
C LEU A 119 -2.28 14.02 -2.91
N ASP A 120 -3.29 14.45 -3.67
CA ASP A 120 -3.44 14.05 -5.07
C ASP A 120 -2.50 14.91 -5.93
N LEU A 121 -1.59 14.26 -6.62
CA LEU A 121 -0.62 14.90 -7.51
C LEU A 121 -1.10 14.89 -8.96
N HIS A 122 -2.30 14.37 -9.21
CA HIS A 122 -2.93 14.28 -10.53
C HIS A 122 -2.05 13.65 -11.63
N GLY A 123 -1.97 14.28 -12.78
CA GLY A 123 -1.14 13.84 -13.90
C GLY A 123 -1.68 12.60 -14.63
N ASN A 124 -3.00 12.36 -14.59
CA ASN A 124 -3.61 11.22 -15.25
C ASN A 124 -3.85 11.50 -16.74
N ALA A 125 -2.90 11.10 -17.58
CA ALA A 125 -3.00 11.29 -19.02
C ALA A 125 -4.23 10.59 -19.66
N LYS A 126 -4.73 9.51 -19.06
CA LYS A 126 -5.92 8.79 -19.55
C LYS A 126 -7.21 9.58 -19.26
N LYS A 127 -7.25 10.33 -18.17
CA LYS A 127 -8.35 11.23 -17.83
C LYS A 127 -8.25 12.59 -18.56
N LYS A 128 -7.12 12.87 -19.22
CA LYS A 128 -6.82 14.15 -19.89
C LYS A 128 -6.93 15.31 -18.90
N GLU A 129 -6.36 15.13 -17.73
CA GLU A 129 -6.33 16.18 -16.71
C GLU A 129 -5.58 17.42 -17.23
N VAL A 130 -6.01 18.58 -16.77
CA VAL A 130 -5.46 19.88 -17.19
C VAL A 130 -5.18 20.73 -15.97
N CYS A 131 -4.09 21.50 -16.05
CA CYS A 131 -3.75 22.51 -15.05
C CYS A 131 -4.77 23.66 -15.05
N PRO A 132 -4.81 24.49 -14.01
CA PRO A 132 -5.70 25.66 -13.93
C PRO A 132 -5.53 26.63 -15.09
N ASP A 133 -4.39 26.68 -15.75
CA ASP A 133 -4.11 27.51 -16.93
C ASP A 133 -4.55 26.89 -18.26
N GLY A 134 -5.14 25.65 -18.22
CA GLY A 134 -5.60 24.92 -19.39
C GLY A 134 -4.54 24.08 -20.11
N SER A 135 -3.30 24.10 -19.65
CA SER A 135 -2.23 23.21 -20.17
C SER A 135 -2.46 21.77 -19.72
N PRO A 136 -1.96 20.77 -20.47
CA PRO A 136 -2.00 19.39 -20.01
C PRO A 136 -1.29 19.21 -18.66
N ASP A 137 -1.94 18.55 -17.73
CA ASP A 137 -1.32 18.24 -16.45
C ASP A 137 -0.29 17.11 -16.63
N GLN A 138 0.95 17.42 -16.28
CA GLN A 138 2.07 16.49 -16.43
C GLN A 138 2.26 15.69 -15.16
N ASN A 139 2.37 14.37 -15.34
CA ASN A 139 2.68 13.47 -14.24
C ASN A 139 4.05 13.77 -13.62
N VAL A 140 4.15 13.67 -12.30
CA VAL A 140 5.44 13.83 -11.56
C VAL A 140 6.45 12.72 -11.90
N PHE A 141 5.96 11.61 -12.44
CA PHE A 141 6.76 10.54 -13.02
C PHE A 141 6.39 10.44 -14.51
N ASP A 142 7.24 9.89 -15.33
CA ASP A 142 6.96 9.69 -16.76
C ASP A 142 6.04 8.46 -16.98
N ILE A 143 4.80 8.53 -16.43
CA ILE A 143 3.78 7.49 -16.50
C ILE A 143 2.41 8.07 -16.86
N MET A 144 1.48 7.20 -17.28
CA MET A 144 0.13 7.61 -17.71
C MET A 144 -0.92 7.63 -16.57
N GLN A 145 -0.61 7.04 -15.43
CA GLN A 145 -1.49 6.95 -14.28
C GLN A 145 -1.30 8.14 -13.36
N GLY A 146 -2.38 8.72 -12.86
CA GLY A 146 -2.32 9.73 -11.82
C GLY A 146 -1.70 9.16 -10.53
N VAL A 147 -1.09 10.04 -9.76
CA VAL A 147 -0.30 9.67 -8.58
C VAL A 147 -0.78 10.46 -7.36
N SER A 148 -0.73 9.83 -6.20
CA SER A 148 -0.99 10.49 -4.91
C SER A 148 0.05 10.08 -3.86
N ILE A 149 0.31 10.98 -2.92
CA ILE A 149 1.03 10.69 -1.68
C ILE A 149 -0.02 10.35 -0.62
N ASN A 150 0.14 9.22 0.03
CA ASN A 150 -0.85 8.68 0.95
C ASN A 150 -0.20 8.36 2.30
N LEU A 151 -0.78 8.88 3.39
CA LEU A 151 -0.38 8.56 4.75
C LEU A 151 -1.57 7.95 5.48
N PHE A 152 -1.45 6.69 5.84
CA PHE A 152 -2.45 5.95 6.60
C PHE A 152 -1.91 5.76 8.02
N ILE A 153 -2.62 6.30 9.01
CA ILE A 153 -2.17 6.34 10.41
C ILE A 153 -3.12 5.52 11.26
N LYS A 154 -2.57 4.56 12.00
CA LYS A 154 -3.25 3.77 13.01
C LYS A 154 -2.64 4.04 14.37
N THR A 155 -3.43 4.55 15.31
CA THR A 155 -2.97 4.90 16.66
C THR A 155 -3.29 3.84 17.70
N GLY A 156 -4.05 2.81 17.32
CA GLY A 156 -4.56 1.80 18.22
C GLY A 156 -5.68 2.28 19.17
N LYS A 157 -6.11 3.54 19.05
CA LYS A 157 -7.09 4.17 19.97
C LYS A 157 -8.50 4.26 19.37
N LYS A 158 -8.66 4.06 18.07
CA LYS A 158 -9.95 4.15 17.38
C LYS A 158 -10.88 3.03 17.83
N ASN A 159 -12.15 3.37 18.08
CA ASN A 159 -13.18 2.37 18.31
C ASN A 159 -13.40 1.53 17.03
N LYS A 160 -13.53 0.21 17.18
CA LYS A 160 -13.70 -0.73 16.03
C LYS A 160 -14.93 -0.43 15.16
N LYS A 161 -15.93 0.29 15.68
CA LYS A 161 -17.14 0.68 14.93
C LYS A 161 -17.00 2.01 14.18
N GLU A 162 -15.93 2.75 14.42
CA GLU A 162 -15.68 4.03 13.79
C GLU A 162 -14.87 3.86 12.51
N LEU A 163 -15.18 4.67 11.50
CA LEU A 163 -14.38 4.77 10.30
C LEU A 163 -13.29 5.81 10.47
N GLY A 164 -12.18 5.63 9.79
CA GLY A 164 -11.09 6.60 9.74
C GLY A 164 -11.52 7.92 9.11
N GLN A 165 -10.89 9.01 9.53
CA GLN A 165 -11.07 10.33 8.96
C GLN A 165 -10.18 10.49 7.73
N VAL A 166 -10.73 11.04 6.64
CA VAL A 166 -9.98 11.32 5.41
C VAL A 166 -9.75 12.81 5.28
N PHE A 167 -8.52 13.16 4.98
CA PHE A 167 -8.06 14.52 4.64
C PHE A 167 -7.48 14.48 3.25
N HIS A 168 -8.15 15.15 2.32
CA HIS A 168 -7.77 15.19 0.91
C HIS A 168 -7.28 16.59 0.54
N PHE A 169 -6.21 16.63 -0.22
CA PHE A 169 -5.57 17.86 -0.72
C PHE A 169 -5.22 17.65 -2.21
N ASP A 170 -5.36 18.71 -2.97
CA ASP A 170 -4.96 18.84 -4.37
C ASP A 170 -3.74 19.76 -4.48
#